data_affc8c011110ee942a2e38cb4f049835
#
_entry.id   affc8c011110ee942a2e38cb4f049835
#
_cell.length_a   1.000
_cell.length_b   1.000
_cell.length_c   1.000
_cell.angle_alpha   90.00
_cell.angle_beta   90.00
_cell.angle_gamma   90.00
#
_symmetry.space_group_name_H-M   'P 1'
#
loop_
_entity.id
_entity.type
_entity.pdbx_description
1 polymer ?
#
loop_
_entity_poly.entity_id
_entity_poly.type
_entity_poly.pdbx_seq_one_letter_code
_entity_poly.pdbx_strand_id
1 'polypeptide(L)'
;MTYLLAVSIGIFSVAFFPELPDFSDYMLALASINGIWITILWVKPVITQRIKQTTLVILLYFWGVAWGVFQAVNIDDSQLKMELHGADFLVSGLVLEVTEDDERRTSFNFLVRNAHLFSDSKHKVGLIKLRLNYYLDSFEDTDSEIMAGDYWQFKVRLSRPRGLLNSSGFDYHSWLIQHGYSALGYVRAGAANQKLHNYQPSVSDKLLVQINTIRLDLRAAIEQSNISPLGKGILMALAVGDKKNIDPWWDDLARLGVIHLLVISGLHIGLVGGLGFALGSVIVRPLIFVPANGLAYTVFRRLSLWLPIAISIIFAVIYSLLAGFTLPTQRALVALLVIMLGKLIFRQINPWAIFCWALLCIAISQPLAILSSGFWLSFTAVAALIGWFYPRHSAPKPNFFKRLLSAQIALICLMCVPLLIFMGQISWLGPMVNLFAVPWVSITTVPLTLLGV
;
A
#
# COMPACT_ATOMS: atom_id res chain seq x y z
N MET A 1 17.18 -1.91 16.96
CA MET A 1 15.70 -1.85 17.09
C MET A 1 15.27 -0.50 17.64
N THR A 2 15.70 -0.09 18.81
CA THR A 2 15.31 1.19 19.44
C THR A 2 15.50 2.40 18.51
N TYR A 3 16.61 2.47 17.79
CA TYR A 3 16.89 3.56 16.84
C TYR A 3 15.92 3.60 15.67
N LEU A 4 15.57 2.44 15.08
CA LEU A 4 14.60 2.34 13.99
C LEU A 4 13.20 2.75 14.47
N LEU A 5 12.81 2.31 15.67
CA LEU A 5 11.54 2.71 16.28
C LEU A 5 11.50 4.21 16.54
N ALA A 6 12.58 4.81 17.04
CA ALA A 6 12.63 6.25 17.29
C ALA A 6 12.36 7.06 16.01
N VAL A 7 13.03 6.73 14.90
CA VAL A 7 12.78 7.37 13.61
C VAL A 7 11.33 7.16 13.15
N SER A 8 10.83 5.93 13.21
CA SER A 8 9.46 5.62 12.76
C SER A 8 8.41 6.37 13.58
N ILE A 9 8.56 6.42 14.91
CA ILE A 9 7.65 7.15 15.81
C ILE A 9 7.73 8.66 15.51
N GLY A 10 8.93 9.19 15.27
CA GLY A 10 9.12 10.59 14.88
C GLY A 10 8.36 10.93 13.60
N ILE A 11 8.49 10.11 12.55
CA ILE A 11 7.77 10.31 11.30
C ILE A 11 6.26 10.30 11.52
N PHE A 12 5.75 9.30 12.22
CA PHE A 12 4.32 9.15 12.45
C PHE A 12 3.72 10.19 13.40
N SER A 13 4.51 10.78 14.30
CA SER A 13 4.00 11.81 15.23
C SER A 13 3.49 13.06 14.51
N VAL A 14 3.97 13.33 13.30
CA VAL A 14 3.54 14.49 12.48
C VAL A 14 2.06 14.39 12.09
N ALA A 15 1.51 13.19 11.97
CA ALA A 15 0.09 12.99 11.69
C ALA A 15 -0.86 13.56 12.78
N PHE A 16 -0.33 13.84 13.98
CA PHE A 16 -1.08 14.39 15.12
C PHE A 16 -0.79 15.87 15.37
N PHE A 17 0.00 16.53 14.51
CA PHE A 17 0.24 17.95 14.65
C PHE A 17 -1.00 18.75 14.22
N PRO A 18 -1.50 19.69 15.03
CA PRO A 18 -2.63 20.54 14.68
C PRO A 18 -2.33 21.44 13.49
N GLU A 19 -1.09 21.93 13.40
CA GLU A 19 -0.57 22.73 12.30
C GLU A 19 0.83 22.24 11.96
N LEU A 20 1.18 22.25 10.66
CA LEU A 20 2.52 21.87 10.22
C LEU A 20 3.47 23.04 10.53
N PRO A 21 4.60 22.79 11.22
CA PRO A 21 5.61 23.82 11.43
C PRO A 21 6.25 24.20 10.09
N ASP A 22 6.75 25.44 10.00
CA ASP A 22 7.56 25.84 8.86
C ASP A 22 8.80 24.94 8.79
N PHE A 23 8.97 24.31 7.64
CA PHE A 23 10.04 23.34 7.45
C PHE A 23 11.43 23.95 7.64
N SER A 24 11.62 25.20 7.20
CA SER A 24 12.90 25.93 7.34
C SER A 24 13.23 26.20 8.81
N ASP A 25 12.28 26.63 9.60
CA ASP A 25 12.46 26.92 11.02
C ASP A 25 12.73 25.64 11.81
N TYR A 26 12.01 24.57 11.46
CA TYR A 26 12.24 23.27 12.07
C TYR A 26 13.64 22.73 11.77
N MET A 27 14.12 22.86 10.52
CA MET A 27 15.47 22.43 10.13
C MET A 27 16.57 23.24 10.81
N LEU A 28 16.36 24.56 11.00
CA LEU A 28 17.28 25.40 11.75
C LEU A 28 17.36 24.99 13.23
N ALA A 29 16.22 24.73 13.85
CA ALA A 29 16.17 24.22 15.23
C ALA A 29 16.88 22.86 15.35
N LEU A 30 16.65 21.94 14.43
CA LEU A 30 17.28 20.63 14.40
C LEU A 30 18.79 20.72 14.18
N ALA A 31 19.26 21.58 13.28
CA ALA A 31 20.69 21.84 13.06
C ALA A 31 21.37 22.41 14.32
N SER A 32 20.69 23.33 15.02
CA SER A 32 21.18 23.89 16.28
C SER A 32 21.30 22.84 17.37
N ILE A 33 20.31 21.98 17.55
CA ILE A 33 20.32 20.87 18.51
C ILE A 33 21.47 19.89 18.18
N ASN A 34 21.64 19.52 16.90
CA ASN A 34 22.75 18.66 16.47
C ASN A 34 24.13 19.32 16.75
N GLY A 35 24.26 20.62 16.47
CA GLY A 35 25.49 21.38 16.77
C GLY A 35 25.84 21.37 18.26
N ILE A 36 24.85 21.65 19.12
CA ILE A 36 25.01 21.61 20.58
C ILE A 36 25.42 20.19 21.02
N TRP A 37 24.80 19.16 20.49
CA TRP A 37 25.09 17.77 20.85
C TRP A 37 26.49 17.34 20.43
N ILE A 38 26.95 17.70 19.24
CA ILE A 38 28.32 17.45 18.76
C ILE A 38 29.33 18.14 19.66
N THR A 39 29.06 19.41 20.05
CA THR A 39 29.91 20.18 20.95
C THR A 39 30.01 19.52 22.34
N ILE A 40 28.88 19.04 22.89
CA ILE A 40 28.84 18.34 24.17
C ILE A 40 29.66 17.05 24.10
N LEU A 41 29.60 16.27 23.01
CA LEU A 41 30.36 15.07 22.81
C LEU A 41 31.87 15.35 22.72
N TRP A 42 32.24 16.46 22.11
CA TRP A 42 33.64 16.88 21.92
C TRP A 42 34.29 17.36 23.22
N VAL A 43 33.54 18.14 23.99
CA VAL A 43 34.03 18.81 25.21
C VAL A 43 34.07 17.87 26.43
N LYS A 44 33.23 16.84 26.50
CA LYS A 44 33.13 15.92 27.64
C LYS A 44 33.26 14.45 27.24
N PRO A 45 34.49 13.89 27.12
CA PRO A 45 34.68 12.46 26.82
C PRO A 45 34.14 11.51 27.91
N VAL A 46 33.82 12.02 29.10
CA VAL A 46 33.38 11.24 30.28
C VAL A 46 31.87 10.96 30.31
N ILE A 47 31.10 11.34 29.26
CA ILE A 47 29.68 11.05 29.21
C ILE A 47 29.45 9.53 29.14
N THR A 48 28.64 9.00 30.08
CA THR A 48 28.34 7.57 30.15
C THR A 48 27.70 7.09 28.85
N GLN A 49 28.00 5.86 28.43
CA GLN A 49 27.49 5.26 27.20
C GLN A 49 25.94 5.28 27.13
N ARG A 50 25.27 5.18 28.29
CA ARG A 50 23.80 5.28 28.38
C ARG A 50 23.28 6.65 27.93
N ILE A 51 23.92 7.74 28.37
CA ILE A 51 23.52 9.10 27.98
C ILE A 51 23.72 9.27 26.47
N LYS A 52 24.83 8.80 25.90
CA LYS A 52 25.09 8.85 24.45
C LYS A 52 23.99 8.12 23.66
N GLN A 53 23.61 6.92 24.12
CA GLN A 53 22.55 6.13 23.46
C GLN A 53 21.18 6.83 23.55
N THR A 54 20.81 7.35 24.73
CA THR A 54 19.53 8.06 24.91
C THR A 54 19.46 9.31 24.05
N THR A 55 20.54 10.10 24.01
CA THR A 55 20.58 11.32 23.18
C THR A 55 20.50 10.99 21.71
N LEU A 56 21.17 9.92 21.26
CA LEU A 56 21.07 9.45 19.87
C LEU A 56 19.62 9.02 19.52
N VAL A 57 18.91 8.34 20.42
CA VAL A 57 17.51 7.99 20.22
C VAL A 57 16.64 9.24 20.06
N ILE A 58 16.84 10.25 20.90
CA ILE A 58 16.11 11.52 20.82
C ILE A 58 16.42 12.26 19.50
N LEU A 59 17.66 12.31 19.08
CA LEU A 59 18.05 12.92 17.81
C LEU A 59 17.41 12.21 16.62
N LEU A 60 17.43 10.89 16.61
CA LEU A 60 16.82 10.10 15.55
C LEU A 60 15.31 10.27 15.50
N TYR A 61 14.64 10.45 16.64
CA TYR A 61 13.22 10.82 16.69
C TYR A 61 12.99 12.17 16.00
N PHE A 62 13.75 13.21 16.31
CA PHE A 62 13.58 14.53 15.68
C PHE A 62 13.93 14.51 14.18
N TRP A 63 14.91 13.71 13.74
CA TRP A 63 15.15 13.47 12.31
C TRP A 63 13.96 12.78 11.64
N GLY A 64 13.31 11.86 12.34
CA GLY A 64 12.06 11.27 11.88
C GLY A 64 10.96 12.32 11.73
N VAL A 65 10.78 13.19 12.71
CA VAL A 65 9.82 14.32 12.62
C VAL A 65 10.13 15.21 11.43
N ALA A 66 11.42 15.57 11.20
CA ALA A 66 11.83 16.39 10.05
C ALA A 66 11.40 15.73 8.71
N TRP A 67 11.64 14.43 8.56
CA TRP A 67 11.21 13.70 7.38
C TRP A 67 9.69 13.70 7.24
N GLY A 68 8.96 13.47 8.33
CA GLY A 68 7.50 13.48 8.37
C GLY A 68 6.92 14.83 7.97
N VAL A 69 7.47 15.95 8.49
CA VAL A 69 7.08 17.32 8.13
C VAL A 69 7.34 17.58 6.65
N PHE A 70 8.54 17.23 6.15
CA PHE A 70 8.88 17.37 4.73
C PHE A 70 7.87 16.65 3.82
N GLN A 71 7.52 15.42 4.16
CA GLN A 71 6.53 14.67 3.38
C GLN A 71 5.11 15.23 3.50
N ALA A 72 4.72 15.69 4.71
CA ALA A 72 3.41 16.27 4.91
C ALA A 72 3.23 17.59 4.14
N VAL A 73 4.28 18.44 4.10
CA VAL A 73 4.30 19.66 3.28
C VAL A 73 4.18 19.31 1.79
N ASN A 74 4.95 18.33 1.31
CA ASN A 74 4.86 17.89 -0.10
C ASN A 74 3.45 17.37 -0.45
N ILE A 75 2.79 16.67 0.49
CA ILE A 75 1.41 16.19 0.30
C ILE A 75 0.45 17.38 0.25
N ASP A 76 0.57 18.36 1.15
CA ASP A 76 -0.29 19.55 1.15
C ASP A 76 -0.07 20.41 -0.11
N ASP A 77 1.17 20.60 -0.54
CA ASP A 77 1.51 21.31 -1.79
C ASP A 77 0.97 20.62 -3.04
N SER A 78 0.81 19.29 -3.00
CA SER A 78 0.20 18.52 -4.11
C SER A 78 -1.31 18.60 -4.14
N GLN A 79 -1.96 19.15 -3.10
CA GLN A 79 -3.40 19.35 -3.06
C GLN A 79 -3.81 20.68 -3.70
N LEU A 80 -5.07 20.73 -4.14
CA LEU A 80 -5.66 21.98 -4.63
C LEU A 80 -5.67 23.03 -3.51
N LYS A 81 -5.05 24.19 -3.77
CA LYS A 81 -5.05 25.33 -2.83
C LYS A 81 -6.47 25.81 -2.56
N MET A 82 -6.72 26.28 -1.36
CA MET A 82 -8.05 26.71 -0.92
C MET A 82 -8.62 27.86 -1.77
N GLU A 83 -7.77 28.76 -2.23
CA GLU A 83 -8.10 29.91 -3.08
C GLU A 83 -8.66 29.48 -4.46
N LEU A 84 -8.28 28.28 -4.92
CA LEU A 84 -8.69 27.71 -6.21
C LEU A 84 -9.87 26.75 -6.08
N HIS A 85 -10.47 26.65 -4.87
CA HIS A 85 -11.64 25.80 -4.65
C HIS A 85 -12.84 26.29 -5.47
N GLY A 86 -13.43 25.37 -6.25
CA GLY A 86 -14.58 25.69 -7.11
C GLY A 86 -14.21 26.38 -8.44
N ALA A 87 -12.93 26.58 -8.72
CA ALA A 87 -12.47 27.11 -9.99
C ALA A 87 -12.54 26.06 -11.12
N ASP A 88 -12.63 26.56 -12.35
CA ASP A 88 -12.61 25.74 -13.55
C ASP A 88 -11.18 25.59 -14.07
N PHE A 89 -10.79 24.36 -14.39
CA PHE A 89 -9.47 23.97 -14.90
C PHE A 89 -9.57 23.27 -16.24
N LEU A 90 -8.54 23.42 -17.05
CA LEU A 90 -8.28 22.57 -18.19
C LEU A 90 -7.21 21.57 -17.79
N VAL A 91 -7.58 20.29 -17.70
CA VAL A 91 -6.65 19.22 -17.32
C VAL A 91 -6.48 18.24 -18.47
N SER A 92 -5.25 17.77 -18.68
CA SER A 92 -4.96 16.71 -19.62
C SER A 92 -4.17 15.60 -18.95
N GLY A 93 -4.49 14.35 -19.29
CA GLY A 93 -3.88 13.20 -18.65
C GLY A 93 -4.52 11.85 -19.01
N LEU A 94 -4.23 10.86 -18.20
CA LEU A 94 -4.61 9.47 -18.38
C LEU A 94 -5.78 9.08 -17.46
N VAL A 95 -6.80 8.42 -18.01
CA VAL A 95 -7.82 7.73 -17.25
C VAL A 95 -7.23 6.44 -16.67
N LEU A 96 -7.07 6.37 -15.34
CA LEU A 96 -6.47 5.20 -14.69
C LEU A 96 -7.48 4.05 -14.56
N GLU A 97 -8.67 4.37 -14.08
CA GLU A 97 -9.67 3.38 -13.73
C GLU A 97 -11.05 4.05 -13.72
N VAL A 98 -12.04 3.36 -14.26
CA VAL A 98 -13.46 3.72 -14.11
C VAL A 98 -13.96 3.03 -12.85
N THR A 99 -14.34 3.83 -11.84
CA THR A 99 -14.70 3.32 -10.49
C THR A 99 -16.19 3.03 -10.34
N GLU A 100 -17.04 3.85 -10.97
CA GLU A 100 -18.48 3.67 -11.01
C GLU A 100 -18.96 4.04 -12.41
N ASP A 101 -19.81 3.23 -12.97
CA ASP A 101 -20.48 3.50 -14.23
C ASP A 101 -21.95 3.18 -14.03
N ASP A 102 -22.75 4.23 -13.91
CA ASP A 102 -24.19 4.18 -13.71
C ASP A 102 -24.87 4.93 -14.88
N GLU A 103 -26.14 4.66 -15.13
CA GLU A 103 -26.90 5.26 -16.24
C GLU A 103 -26.84 6.81 -16.28
N ARG A 104 -26.53 7.45 -15.16
CA ARG A 104 -26.46 8.92 -15.05
C ARG A 104 -25.06 9.48 -14.83
N ARG A 105 -24.10 8.66 -14.40
CA ARG A 105 -22.81 9.15 -13.93
C ARG A 105 -21.71 8.13 -14.11
N THR A 106 -20.63 8.52 -14.76
CA THR A 106 -19.37 7.77 -14.80
C THR A 106 -18.35 8.43 -13.87
N SER A 107 -17.87 7.71 -12.85
CA SER A 107 -16.82 8.16 -11.94
C SER A 107 -15.50 7.49 -12.29
N PHE A 108 -14.43 8.27 -12.38
CA PHE A 108 -13.13 7.73 -12.78
C PHE A 108 -11.95 8.41 -12.07
N ASN A 109 -10.85 7.68 -11.99
CA ASN A 109 -9.58 8.17 -11.50
C ASN A 109 -8.75 8.70 -12.66
N PHE A 110 -8.26 9.94 -12.54
CA PHE A 110 -7.54 10.64 -13.60
C PHE A 110 -6.13 11.04 -13.14
N LEU A 111 -5.11 10.58 -13.86
CA LEU A 111 -3.72 10.95 -13.64
C LEU A 111 -3.37 12.18 -14.46
N VAL A 112 -3.15 13.30 -13.78
CA VAL A 112 -2.90 14.59 -14.42
C VAL A 112 -1.48 14.63 -14.98
N ARG A 113 -1.35 15.08 -16.20
CA ARG A 113 -0.07 15.41 -16.84
C ARG A 113 0.13 16.90 -17.01
N ASN A 114 -0.94 17.62 -17.33
CA ASN A 114 -0.95 19.06 -17.34
C ASN A 114 -2.26 19.57 -16.72
N ALA A 115 -2.17 20.63 -15.93
CA ALA A 115 -3.32 21.32 -15.37
C ALA A 115 -3.08 22.82 -15.43
N HIS A 116 -4.03 23.54 -15.99
CA HIS A 116 -4.02 25.00 -16.08
C HIS A 116 -5.36 25.54 -15.61
N LEU A 117 -5.32 26.73 -15.00
CA LEU A 117 -6.56 27.44 -14.68
C LEU A 117 -7.25 27.83 -16.01
N PHE A 118 -8.57 27.61 -16.12
CA PHE A 118 -9.27 27.88 -17.38
C PHE A 118 -9.30 29.38 -17.75
N SER A 119 -9.30 30.26 -16.74
CA SER A 119 -9.23 31.71 -16.91
C SER A 119 -7.82 32.24 -17.23
N ASP A 120 -6.77 31.49 -16.86
CA ASP A 120 -5.36 31.86 -17.07
C ASP A 120 -4.52 30.64 -17.43
N SER A 121 -4.33 30.41 -18.71
CA SER A 121 -3.56 29.26 -19.24
C SER A 121 -2.07 29.27 -18.87
N LYS A 122 -1.54 30.40 -18.38
CA LYS A 122 -0.15 30.49 -17.90
C LYS A 122 0.01 29.99 -16.47
N HIS A 123 -1.08 29.96 -15.68
CA HIS A 123 -1.04 29.49 -14.32
C HIS A 123 -1.12 27.96 -14.26
N LYS A 124 0.06 27.32 -14.25
CA LYS A 124 0.17 25.87 -14.13
C LYS A 124 0.05 25.43 -12.68
N VAL A 125 -0.77 24.41 -12.42
CA VAL A 125 -1.00 23.85 -11.08
C VAL A 125 -0.46 22.42 -11.00
N GLY A 126 0.26 22.10 -9.93
CA GLY A 126 0.93 20.82 -9.72
C GLY A 126 0.00 19.72 -9.18
N LEU A 127 -1.13 19.46 -9.85
CA LEU A 127 -2.03 18.38 -9.47
C LEU A 127 -1.50 17.03 -9.99
N ILE A 128 -1.68 15.97 -9.21
CA ILE A 128 -1.16 14.62 -9.55
C ILE A 128 -2.30 13.69 -9.94
N LYS A 129 -3.28 13.50 -9.06
CA LYS A 129 -4.38 12.54 -9.26
C LYS A 129 -5.71 13.17 -8.86
N LEU A 130 -6.70 13.02 -9.73
CA LEU A 130 -8.05 13.52 -9.51
C LEU A 130 -9.04 12.37 -9.45
N ARG A 131 -10.11 12.55 -8.69
CA ARG A 131 -11.32 11.74 -8.79
C ARG A 131 -12.38 12.60 -9.44
N LEU A 132 -12.81 12.22 -10.64
CA LEU A 132 -13.73 13.01 -11.48
C LEU A 132 -15.04 12.25 -11.69
N ASN A 133 -16.13 13.02 -11.74
CA ASN A 133 -17.45 12.56 -12.13
C ASN A 133 -17.80 13.16 -13.48
N TYR A 134 -18.30 12.31 -14.37
CA TYR A 134 -18.86 12.69 -15.66
C TYR A 134 -20.35 12.42 -15.64
N TYR A 135 -21.18 13.44 -15.86
CA TYR A 135 -22.64 13.31 -15.84
C TYR A 135 -23.15 13.25 -17.28
N LEU A 136 -23.80 12.15 -17.67
CA LEU A 136 -24.28 11.88 -19.03
C LEU A 136 -25.35 12.86 -19.49
N ASP A 137 -26.24 13.29 -18.59
CA ASP A 137 -27.33 14.27 -18.91
C ASP A 137 -26.79 15.65 -19.32
N SER A 138 -25.49 15.91 -19.20
CA SER A 138 -24.87 17.22 -19.47
C SER A 138 -24.29 17.33 -20.88
N PHE A 139 -24.37 16.28 -21.71
CA PHE A 139 -23.68 16.20 -23.00
C PHE A 139 -24.57 15.60 -24.09
N GLU A 140 -24.97 16.44 -25.02
CA GLU A 140 -25.78 16.03 -26.19
C GLU A 140 -24.96 15.36 -27.31
N ASP A 141 -23.59 15.37 -27.24
CA ASP A 141 -22.76 15.08 -28.44
C ASP A 141 -21.45 14.33 -28.22
N THR A 142 -21.25 13.59 -27.11
CA THR A 142 -19.98 12.82 -27.01
C THR A 142 -20.26 11.32 -27.08
N ASP A 143 -20.27 10.79 -28.30
CA ASP A 143 -20.29 9.33 -28.62
C ASP A 143 -19.05 8.55 -28.10
N SER A 144 -18.19 9.16 -27.31
CA SER A 144 -16.96 8.53 -26.85
C SER A 144 -17.07 8.11 -25.39
N GLU A 145 -17.27 6.83 -25.19
CA GLU A 145 -17.16 6.15 -23.90
C GLU A 145 -15.79 6.40 -23.24
N ILE A 146 -15.79 6.78 -21.97
CA ILE A 146 -14.54 6.98 -21.20
C ILE A 146 -14.02 5.64 -20.74
N MET A 147 -12.89 5.20 -21.32
CA MET A 147 -12.27 3.92 -20.96
C MET A 147 -10.98 4.12 -20.19
N ALA A 148 -10.66 3.18 -19.31
CA ALA A 148 -9.37 3.14 -18.65
C ALA A 148 -8.24 2.96 -19.69
N GLY A 149 -7.19 3.76 -19.57
CA GLY A 149 -6.08 3.80 -20.54
C GLY A 149 -6.18 4.91 -21.58
N ASP A 150 -7.32 5.57 -21.67
CA ASP A 150 -7.50 6.69 -22.60
C ASP A 150 -6.82 7.97 -22.12
N TYR A 151 -6.31 8.74 -23.06
CA TYR A 151 -5.80 10.08 -22.83
C TYR A 151 -6.85 11.12 -23.21
N TRP A 152 -7.22 11.94 -22.22
CA TRP A 152 -8.23 12.96 -22.39
C TRP A 152 -7.75 14.34 -21.97
N GLN A 153 -8.35 15.35 -22.57
CA GLN A 153 -8.37 16.70 -22.08
C GLN A 153 -9.80 17.00 -21.61
N PHE A 154 -9.93 17.47 -20.37
CA PHE A 154 -11.23 17.81 -19.78
C PHE A 154 -11.22 19.23 -19.23
N LYS A 155 -12.35 19.93 -19.41
CA LYS A 155 -12.69 21.09 -18.59
C LYS A 155 -13.37 20.61 -17.33
N VAL A 156 -12.77 20.85 -16.18
CA VAL A 156 -13.24 20.34 -14.89
C VAL A 156 -13.43 21.45 -13.89
N ARG A 157 -14.42 21.30 -13.01
CA ARG A 157 -14.53 22.10 -11.79
C ARG A 157 -13.98 21.29 -10.63
N LEU A 158 -12.97 21.84 -9.95
CA LEU A 158 -12.24 21.14 -8.91
C LEU A 158 -12.56 21.70 -7.52
N SER A 159 -12.58 20.79 -6.56
CA SER A 159 -12.70 21.09 -5.14
C SER A 159 -11.59 20.41 -4.35
N ARG A 160 -11.09 21.09 -3.31
CA ARG A 160 -10.12 20.49 -2.40
C ARG A 160 -10.72 19.24 -1.75
N PRO A 161 -9.95 18.15 -1.57
CA PRO A 161 -10.42 16.96 -0.88
C PRO A 161 -10.97 17.29 0.50
N ARG A 162 -12.21 16.93 0.75
CA ARG A 162 -12.91 17.13 2.03
C ARG A 162 -13.73 15.90 2.34
N GLY A 163 -13.89 15.59 3.60
CA GLY A 163 -14.77 14.56 4.11
C GLY A 163 -15.60 15.08 5.28
N LEU A 164 -16.74 14.47 5.52
CA LEU A 164 -17.50 14.70 6.74
C LEU A 164 -16.77 13.99 7.88
N LEU A 165 -16.41 14.75 8.91
CA LEU A 165 -15.84 14.23 10.15
C LEU A 165 -16.99 13.77 11.06
N ASN A 166 -17.35 12.51 10.95
CA ASN A 166 -18.24 11.86 11.90
C ASN A 166 -17.41 11.10 12.93
N SER A 167 -17.71 11.23 14.20
CA SER A 167 -16.97 10.60 15.30
C SER A 167 -16.93 9.06 15.25
N SER A 168 -17.82 8.43 14.49
CA SER A 168 -17.91 6.97 14.30
C SER A 168 -17.94 6.53 12.84
N GLY A 169 -17.67 7.44 11.90
CA GLY A 169 -17.76 7.19 10.45
C GLY A 169 -16.41 6.97 9.79
N PHE A 170 -16.46 6.53 8.54
CA PHE A 170 -15.29 6.42 7.67
C PHE A 170 -14.71 7.80 7.38
N ASP A 171 -13.43 8.03 7.72
CA ASP A 171 -12.72 9.27 7.43
C ASP A 171 -12.33 9.31 5.95
N TYR A 172 -13.25 9.84 5.13
CA TYR A 172 -13.07 9.96 3.69
C TYR A 172 -11.96 10.94 3.32
N HIS A 173 -11.73 11.99 4.12
CA HIS A 173 -10.66 12.96 3.89
C HIS A 173 -9.29 12.30 4.00
N SER A 174 -9.00 11.66 5.14
CA SER A 174 -7.76 10.90 5.32
C SER A 174 -7.57 9.81 4.28
N TRP A 175 -8.65 9.15 3.86
CA TRP A 175 -8.59 8.16 2.80
C TRP A 175 -8.15 8.76 1.45
N LEU A 176 -8.71 9.91 1.06
CA LEU A 176 -8.33 10.60 -0.18
C LEU A 176 -6.85 10.99 -0.18
N ILE A 177 -6.37 11.57 0.92
CA ILE A 177 -4.97 11.98 1.06
C ILE A 177 -4.04 10.75 0.97
N GLN A 178 -4.35 9.67 1.69
CA GLN A 178 -3.55 8.44 1.67
C GLN A 178 -3.50 7.79 0.28
N HIS A 179 -4.54 7.98 -0.55
CA HIS A 179 -4.57 7.49 -1.93
C HIS A 179 -4.01 8.49 -2.95
N GLY A 180 -3.44 9.61 -2.48
CA GLY A 180 -2.76 10.60 -3.29
C GLY A 180 -3.67 11.44 -4.18
N TYR A 181 -4.95 11.64 -3.80
CA TYR A 181 -5.84 12.51 -4.55
C TYR A 181 -5.54 13.98 -4.24
N SER A 182 -5.23 14.74 -5.31
CA SER A 182 -4.98 16.18 -5.23
C SER A 182 -6.26 17.00 -5.18
N ALA A 183 -7.31 16.56 -5.87
CA ALA A 183 -8.62 17.20 -5.88
C ALA A 183 -9.71 16.21 -6.28
N LEU A 184 -10.96 16.59 -5.93
CA LEU A 184 -12.18 15.99 -6.41
C LEU A 184 -12.85 16.95 -7.39
N GLY A 185 -13.64 16.44 -8.33
CA GLY A 185 -14.35 17.33 -9.21
C GLY A 185 -15.30 16.64 -10.17
N TYR A 186 -15.83 17.43 -11.08
CA TYR A 186 -16.67 16.93 -12.15
C TYR A 186 -16.33 17.61 -13.47
N VAL A 187 -16.55 16.88 -14.55
CA VAL A 187 -16.35 17.36 -15.91
C VAL A 187 -17.48 18.32 -16.27
N ARG A 188 -17.12 19.49 -16.82
CA ARG A 188 -18.10 20.48 -17.32
C ARG A 188 -18.34 20.27 -18.80
N ALA A 189 -19.60 20.48 -19.21
CA ALA A 189 -19.96 20.47 -20.62
C ALA A 189 -19.16 21.49 -21.41
N GLY A 190 -18.77 21.17 -22.63
CA GLY A 190 -18.13 22.09 -23.56
C GLY A 190 -17.16 21.43 -24.55
N ALA A 191 -16.92 22.08 -25.66
CA ALA A 191 -16.05 21.64 -26.76
C ALA A 191 -14.55 21.45 -26.36
N ALA A 192 -14.17 21.84 -25.13
CA ALA A 192 -12.82 21.64 -24.63
C ALA A 192 -12.55 20.17 -24.20
N ASN A 193 -13.58 19.35 -24.07
CA ASN A 193 -13.47 17.94 -23.72
C ASN A 193 -13.18 17.14 -25.00
N GLN A 194 -11.97 16.58 -25.07
CA GLN A 194 -11.58 15.82 -26.25
C GLN A 194 -10.62 14.68 -25.92
N LYS A 195 -10.77 13.58 -26.63
CA LYS A 195 -9.82 12.45 -26.55
C LYS A 195 -8.53 12.81 -27.30
N LEU A 196 -7.39 12.65 -26.64
CA LEU A 196 -6.08 13.01 -27.19
C LEU A 196 -5.45 11.82 -27.91
N HIS A 197 -5.75 11.64 -29.19
CA HIS A 197 -5.24 10.52 -30.00
C HIS A 197 -3.73 10.61 -30.28
N ASN A 198 -3.15 11.81 -30.32
CA ASN A 198 -1.74 12.04 -30.66
C ASN A 198 -0.81 12.19 -29.46
N TYR A 199 -1.28 11.84 -28.26
CA TYR A 199 -0.44 11.90 -27.07
C TYR A 199 0.62 10.81 -27.11
N GLN A 200 1.89 11.18 -26.87
CA GLN A 200 2.99 10.22 -26.72
C GLN A 200 3.15 9.86 -25.24
N PRO A 201 2.66 8.67 -24.81
CA PRO A 201 2.74 8.26 -23.41
C PRO A 201 4.19 7.97 -23.01
N SER A 202 4.55 8.35 -21.78
CA SER A 202 5.81 7.96 -21.17
C SER A 202 5.90 6.44 -20.99
N VAL A 203 7.09 5.90 -20.75
CA VAL A 203 7.27 4.46 -20.48
C VAL A 203 6.44 4.03 -19.28
N SER A 204 6.37 4.84 -18.23
CA SER A 204 5.55 4.57 -17.04
C SER A 204 4.05 4.54 -17.38
N ASP A 205 3.58 5.43 -18.27
CA ASP A 205 2.17 5.46 -18.66
C ASP A 205 1.80 4.22 -19.47
N LYS A 206 2.67 3.82 -20.42
CA LYS A 206 2.46 2.59 -21.19
C LYS A 206 2.35 1.37 -20.30
N LEU A 207 3.22 1.27 -19.28
CA LEU A 207 3.19 0.16 -18.33
C LEU A 207 1.88 0.17 -17.50
N LEU A 208 1.45 1.34 -17.01
CA LEU A 208 0.20 1.48 -16.27
C LEU A 208 -1.01 1.11 -17.13
N VAL A 209 -1.06 1.58 -18.38
CA VAL A 209 -2.12 1.22 -19.34
C VAL A 209 -2.14 -0.29 -19.54
N GLN A 210 -0.98 -0.91 -19.81
CA GLN A 210 -0.90 -2.35 -20.07
C GLN A 210 -1.37 -3.17 -18.85
N ILE A 211 -0.98 -2.78 -17.64
CA ILE A 211 -1.45 -3.43 -16.41
C ILE A 211 -2.96 -3.29 -16.26
N ASN A 212 -3.51 -2.10 -16.50
CA ASN A 212 -4.95 -1.86 -16.40
C ASN A 212 -5.73 -2.63 -17.48
N THR A 213 -5.21 -2.71 -18.71
CA THR A 213 -5.82 -3.54 -19.78
C THR A 213 -5.88 -5.01 -19.35
N ILE A 214 -4.77 -5.59 -18.86
CA ILE A 214 -4.76 -6.95 -18.35
C ILE A 214 -5.79 -7.13 -17.23
N ARG A 215 -5.91 -6.18 -16.30
CA ARG A 215 -6.91 -6.25 -15.21
C ARG A 215 -8.35 -6.21 -15.75
N LEU A 216 -8.61 -5.42 -16.79
CA LEU A 216 -9.94 -5.36 -17.43
C LEU A 216 -10.26 -6.66 -18.17
N ASP A 217 -9.29 -7.22 -18.91
CA ASP A 217 -9.45 -8.50 -19.62
C ASP A 217 -9.75 -9.62 -18.63
N LEU A 218 -9.04 -9.66 -17.50
CA LEU A 218 -9.29 -10.63 -16.43
C LEU A 218 -10.68 -10.47 -15.81
N ARG A 219 -11.14 -9.22 -15.56
CA ARG A 219 -12.50 -8.96 -15.09
C ARG A 219 -13.54 -9.49 -16.09
N ALA A 220 -13.36 -9.16 -17.36
CA ALA A 220 -14.26 -9.61 -18.42
C ALA A 220 -14.34 -11.14 -18.52
N ALA A 221 -13.19 -11.81 -18.45
CA ALA A 221 -13.12 -13.28 -18.48
C ALA A 221 -13.84 -13.92 -17.27
N ILE A 222 -13.65 -13.37 -16.05
CA ILE A 222 -14.35 -13.84 -14.85
C ILE A 222 -15.86 -13.58 -14.96
N GLU A 223 -16.27 -12.42 -15.46
CA GLU A 223 -17.69 -12.07 -15.61
C GLU A 223 -18.40 -13.01 -16.60
N GLN A 224 -17.77 -13.36 -17.68
CA GLN A 224 -18.29 -14.29 -18.69
C GLN A 224 -18.27 -15.75 -18.24
N SER A 225 -17.56 -16.09 -17.17
CA SER A 225 -17.46 -17.47 -16.67
C SER A 225 -18.82 -17.97 -16.14
N ASN A 226 -19.07 -19.26 -16.23
CA ASN A 226 -20.28 -19.89 -15.71
C ASN A 226 -20.14 -20.29 -14.23
N ILE A 227 -19.76 -19.32 -13.39
CA ILE A 227 -19.55 -19.50 -11.95
C ILE A 227 -20.65 -18.75 -11.18
N SER A 228 -20.96 -19.20 -9.96
CA SER A 228 -21.94 -18.51 -9.11
C SER A 228 -21.56 -17.04 -8.85
N PRO A 229 -22.54 -16.13 -8.65
CA PRO A 229 -22.25 -14.71 -8.40
C PRO A 229 -21.26 -14.47 -7.24
N LEU A 230 -21.39 -15.20 -6.13
CA LEU A 230 -20.45 -15.14 -5.02
C LEU A 230 -19.05 -15.64 -5.44
N GLY A 231 -18.99 -16.72 -6.24
CA GLY A 231 -17.73 -17.24 -6.77
C GLY A 231 -17.00 -16.23 -7.67
N LYS A 232 -17.74 -15.54 -8.56
CA LYS A 232 -17.19 -14.45 -9.37
C LYS A 232 -16.64 -13.33 -8.49
N GLY A 233 -17.41 -12.91 -7.48
CA GLY A 233 -16.98 -11.89 -6.53
C GLY A 233 -15.69 -12.25 -5.81
N ILE A 234 -15.56 -13.50 -5.34
CA ILE A 234 -14.34 -14.00 -4.68
C ILE A 234 -13.15 -14.01 -5.66
N LEU A 235 -13.34 -14.51 -6.89
CA LEU A 235 -12.28 -14.53 -7.89
C LEU A 235 -11.82 -13.12 -8.27
N MET A 236 -12.76 -12.17 -8.50
CA MET A 236 -12.43 -10.78 -8.78
C MET A 236 -11.66 -10.12 -7.64
N ALA A 237 -12.08 -10.36 -6.40
CA ALA A 237 -11.41 -9.82 -5.24
C ALA A 237 -9.97 -10.34 -5.08
N LEU A 238 -9.72 -11.61 -5.38
CA LEU A 238 -8.41 -12.25 -5.24
C LEU A 238 -7.51 -12.07 -6.48
N ALA A 239 -8.07 -12.01 -7.69
CA ALA A 239 -7.28 -11.85 -8.92
C ALA A 239 -6.89 -10.38 -9.14
N VAL A 240 -7.87 -9.47 -9.10
CA VAL A 240 -7.70 -8.06 -9.50
C VAL A 240 -7.99 -7.04 -8.38
N GLY A 241 -8.33 -7.51 -7.17
CA GLY A 241 -8.60 -6.66 -6.02
C GLY A 241 -9.96 -5.95 -6.05
N ASP A 242 -10.87 -6.34 -6.97
CA ASP A 242 -12.20 -5.75 -7.08
C ASP A 242 -13.20 -6.44 -6.15
N LYS A 243 -13.89 -5.66 -5.31
CA LYS A 243 -14.80 -6.14 -4.26
C LYS A 243 -16.26 -5.86 -4.54
N LYS A 244 -16.59 -5.13 -5.61
CA LYS A 244 -17.97 -4.70 -5.90
C LYS A 244 -18.96 -5.86 -5.88
N ASN A 245 -18.59 -7.00 -6.48
CA ASN A 245 -19.45 -8.16 -6.57
C ASN A 245 -19.60 -8.94 -5.25
N ILE A 246 -18.93 -8.52 -4.17
CA ILE A 246 -19.05 -9.12 -2.83
C ILE A 246 -20.01 -8.34 -1.94
N ASP A 247 -20.31 -7.10 -2.27
CA ASP A 247 -21.13 -6.20 -1.43
C ASP A 247 -22.45 -6.82 -0.93
N PRO A 248 -23.22 -7.61 -1.73
CA PRO A 248 -24.44 -8.24 -1.24
C PRO A 248 -24.23 -9.23 -0.09
N TRP A 249 -23.04 -9.82 0.05
CA TRP A 249 -22.69 -10.81 1.10
C TRP A 249 -21.78 -10.22 2.16
N TRP A 250 -21.49 -8.93 2.11
CA TRP A 250 -20.49 -8.30 2.99
C TRP A 250 -20.76 -8.52 4.47
N ASP A 251 -22.00 -8.32 4.91
CA ASP A 251 -22.38 -8.46 6.32
C ASP A 251 -22.27 -9.90 6.81
N ASP A 252 -22.65 -10.88 6.00
CA ASP A 252 -22.54 -12.29 6.36
C ASP A 252 -21.08 -12.73 6.46
N LEU A 253 -20.25 -12.30 5.52
CA LEU A 253 -18.81 -12.57 5.52
C LEU A 253 -18.09 -11.85 6.69
N ALA A 254 -18.59 -10.67 7.08
CA ALA A 254 -18.12 -9.95 8.26
C ALA A 254 -18.44 -10.70 9.55
N ARG A 255 -19.68 -11.19 9.70
CA ARG A 255 -20.10 -12.00 10.84
C ARG A 255 -19.29 -13.29 10.96
N LEU A 256 -18.96 -13.94 9.86
CA LEU A 256 -18.07 -15.09 9.80
C LEU A 256 -16.60 -14.74 10.06
N GLY A 257 -16.22 -13.47 10.00
CA GLY A 257 -14.85 -13.00 10.21
C GLY A 257 -13.89 -13.33 9.08
N VAL A 258 -14.40 -13.60 7.85
CA VAL A 258 -13.58 -14.01 6.69
C VAL A 258 -13.31 -12.90 5.68
N ILE A 259 -13.85 -11.70 5.86
CA ILE A 259 -13.63 -10.56 4.94
C ILE A 259 -12.14 -10.33 4.67
N HIS A 260 -11.29 -10.46 5.69
CA HIS A 260 -9.85 -10.25 5.56
C HIS A 260 -9.16 -11.25 4.61
N LEU A 261 -9.79 -12.38 4.28
CA LEU A 261 -9.32 -13.35 3.30
C LEU A 261 -9.69 -12.95 1.86
N LEU A 262 -10.73 -12.13 1.70
CA LEU A 262 -11.20 -11.62 0.40
C LEU A 262 -10.49 -10.33 0.00
N VAL A 263 -9.90 -9.66 0.96
CA VAL A 263 -8.97 -8.54 0.70
C VAL A 263 -7.58 -9.13 0.48
N ILE A 264 -6.93 -8.77 -0.62
CA ILE A 264 -5.56 -9.24 -0.88
C ILE A 264 -4.67 -8.84 0.29
N SER A 265 -4.24 -9.85 1.04
CA SER A 265 -3.55 -9.70 2.32
C SER A 265 -2.05 -9.95 2.20
N GLY A 266 -1.32 -9.63 3.26
CA GLY A 266 0.09 -9.98 3.37
C GLY A 266 0.39 -11.48 3.23
N LEU A 267 -0.57 -12.33 3.62
CA LEU A 267 -0.46 -13.78 3.46
C LEU A 267 -0.44 -14.16 1.96
N HIS A 268 -1.29 -13.55 1.15
CA HIS A 268 -1.37 -13.81 -0.30
C HIS A 268 -0.10 -13.37 -1.01
N ILE A 269 0.40 -12.17 -0.74
CA ILE A 269 1.69 -11.68 -1.28
C ILE A 269 2.84 -12.58 -0.82
N GLY A 270 2.84 -12.97 0.46
CA GLY A 270 3.84 -13.88 1.01
C GLY A 270 3.81 -15.27 0.37
N LEU A 271 2.61 -15.79 0.06
CA LEU A 271 2.43 -17.08 -0.61
C LEU A 271 2.94 -17.03 -2.06
N VAL A 272 2.55 -16.01 -2.82
CA VAL A 272 2.98 -15.84 -4.22
C VAL A 272 4.49 -15.60 -4.29
N GLY A 273 5.04 -14.76 -3.40
CA GLY A 273 6.49 -14.59 -3.27
C GLY A 273 7.20 -15.88 -2.85
N GLY A 274 6.59 -16.66 -1.94
CA GLY A 274 7.08 -17.96 -1.51
C GLY A 274 7.11 -18.99 -2.64
N LEU A 275 6.09 -19.03 -3.49
CA LEU A 275 6.06 -19.86 -4.70
C LEU A 275 7.17 -19.45 -5.68
N GLY A 276 7.34 -18.15 -5.92
CA GLY A 276 8.44 -17.63 -6.74
C GLY A 276 9.82 -18.02 -6.18
N PHE A 277 9.99 -17.94 -4.86
CA PHE A 277 11.23 -18.38 -4.19
C PHE A 277 11.46 -19.89 -4.35
N ALA A 278 10.43 -20.70 -4.20
CA ALA A 278 10.51 -22.15 -4.37
C ALA A 278 10.88 -22.50 -5.81
N LEU A 279 10.23 -21.88 -6.80
CA LEU A 279 10.53 -22.05 -8.22
C LEU A 279 11.98 -21.69 -8.53
N GLY A 280 12.44 -20.51 -8.09
CA GLY A 280 13.83 -20.11 -8.25
C GLY A 280 14.82 -21.07 -7.60
N SER A 281 14.47 -21.61 -6.43
CA SER A 281 15.28 -22.61 -5.73
C SER A 281 15.36 -23.94 -6.52
N VAL A 282 14.28 -24.34 -7.16
CA VAL A 282 14.28 -25.55 -8.03
C VAL A 282 15.16 -25.32 -9.27
N ILE A 283 15.06 -24.14 -9.89
CA ILE A 283 15.87 -23.79 -11.08
C ILE A 283 17.37 -23.81 -10.78
N VAL A 284 17.80 -23.36 -9.60
CA VAL A 284 19.23 -23.33 -9.25
C VAL A 284 19.77 -24.64 -8.69
N ARG A 285 18.90 -25.60 -8.29
CA ARG A 285 19.36 -26.90 -7.75
C ARG A 285 20.35 -27.63 -8.64
N PRO A 286 20.17 -27.77 -9.97
CA PRO A 286 21.14 -28.42 -10.84
C PRO A 286 22.51 -27.76 -10.84
N LEU A 287 22.57 -26.40 -10.69
CA LEU A 287 23.81 -25.65 -10.68
C LEU A 287 24.70 -25.95 -9.47
N ILE A 288 24.11 -26.45 -8.37
CA ILE A 288 24.87 -26.82 -7.15
C ILE A 288 25.67 -28.11 -7.39
N PHE A 289 25.24 -28.96 -8.29
CA PHE A 289 25.89 -30.24 -8.62
C PHE A 289 26.90 -30.13 -9.77
N VAL A 290 27.03 -28.94 -10.39
CA VAL A 290 28.06 -28.71 -11.42
C VAL A 290 29.43 -28.58 -10.75
N PRO A 291 30.39 -29.45 -11.04
CA PRO A 291 31.74 -29.33 -10.50
C PRO A 291 32.39 -28.09 -11.12
N ALA A 292 32.43 -27.00 -10.35
CA ALA A 292 32.96 -25.72 -10.76
C ALA A 292 34.06 -25.30 -9.78
N ASN A 293 35.17 -24.83 -10.32
CA ASN A 293 36.29 -24.28 -9.54
C ASN A 293 36.53 -22.80 -9.87
N GLY A 294 37.14 -22.08 -8.97
CA GLY A 294 37.55 -20.68 -9.21
C GLY A 294 36.35 -19.73 -9.42
N LEU A 295 36.39 -18.96 -10.51
CA LEU A 295 35.38 -17.94 -10.83
C LEU A 295 33.99 -18.53 -11.03
N ALA A 296 33.88 -19.67 -11.71
CA ALA A 296 32.61 -20.35 -11.97
C ALA A 296 31.90 -20.75 -10.67
N TYR A 297 32.62 -21.25 -9.68
CA TYR A 297 32.07 -21.56 -8.35
C TYR A 297 31.48 -20.33 -7.68
N THR A 298 32.19 -19.19 -7.70
CA THR A 298 31.69 -17.93 -7.09
C THR A 298 30.46 -17.41 -7.79
N VAL A 299 30.39 -17.48 -9.11
CA VAL A 299 29.22 -17.07 -9.91
C VAL A 299 28.02 -17.97 -9.60
N PHE A 300 28.18 -19.29 -9.63
CA PHE A 300 27.09 -20.24 -9.33
C PHE A 300 26.56 -20.09 -7.90
N ARG A 301 27.47 -19.91 -6.94
CA ARG A 301 27.08 -19.65 -5.54
C ARG A 301 26.31 -18.34 -5.38
N ARG A 302 26.72 -17.27 -6.06
CA ARG A 302 25.95 -16.01 -6.05
C ARG A 302 24.58 -16.20 -6.72
N LEU A 303 24.54 -16.84 -7.88
CA LEU A 303 23.31 -17.09 -8.61
C LEU A 303 22.31 -17.91 -7.78
N SER A 304 22.79 -18.94 -7.07
CA SER A 304 21.96 -19.79 -6.21
C SER A 304 21.33 -19.02 -5.01
N LEU A 305 21.93 -17.90 -4.60
CA LEU A 305 21.38 -17.05 -3.57
C LEU A 305 20.43 -15.98 -4.13
N TRP A 306 20.82 -15.32 -5.22
CA TRP A 306 20.09 -14.16 -5.76
C TRP A 306 18.88 -14.54 -6.60
N LEU A 307 18.96 -15.61 -7.41
CA LEU A 307 17.90 -15.96 -8.35
C LEU A 307 16.57 -16.34 -7.66
N PRO A 308 16.53 -17.15 -6.59
CA PRO A 308 15.30 -17.42 -5.86
C PRO A 308 14.68 -16.14 -5.25
N ILE A 309 15.52 -15.23 -4.76
CA ILE A 309 15.07 -13.95 -4.20
C ILE A 309 14.50 -13.04 -5.29
N ALA A 310 15.18 -12.92 -6.42
CA ALA A 310 14.74 -12.11 -7.54
C ALA A 310 13.38 -12.60 -8.09
N ILE A 311 13.25 -13.91 -8.31
CA ILE A 311 11.98 -14.50 -8.77
C ILE A 311 10.87 -14.30 -7.74
N SER A 312 11.15 -14.47 -6.45
CA SER A 312 10.20 -14.18 -5.36
C SER A 312 9.68 -12.74 -5.43
N ILE A 313 10.58 -11.77 -5.59
CA ILE A 313 10.23 -10.35 -5.67
C ILE A 313 9.42 -10.07 -6.94
N ILE A 314 9.83 -10.59 -8.09
CA ILE A 314 9.13 -10.40 -9.36
C ILE A 314 7.69 -10.93 -9.27
N PHE A 315 7.48 -12.13 -8.75
CA PHE A 315 6.14 -12.70 -8.58
C PHE A 315 5.27 -11.85 -7.65
N ALA A 316 5.84 -11.41 -6.51
CA ALA A 316 5.11 -10.56 -5.57
C ALA A 316 4.78 -9.19 -6.16
N VAL A 317 5.68 -8.57 -6.94
CA VAL A 317 5.44 -7.30 -7.63
C VAL A 317 4.35 -7.45 -8.68
N ILE A 318 4.44 -8.45 -9.55
CA ILE A 318 3.42 -8.71 -10.59
C ILE A 318 2.05 -8.88 -9.93
N TYR A 319 1.94 -9.74 -8.92
CA TYR A 319 0.67 -9.95 -8.22
C TYR A 319 0.16 -8.67 -7.54
N SER A 320 1.04 -7.88 -6.92
CA SER A 320 0.65 -6.60 -6.31
C SER A 320 0.12 -5.59 -7.33
N LEU A 321 0.69 -5.56 -8.54
CA LEU A 321 0.23 -4.69 -9.64
C LEU A 321 -1.13 -5.15 -10.17
N LEU A 322 -1.33 -6.44 -10.39
CA LEU A 322 -2.63 -7.01 -10.78
C LEU A 322 -3.70 -6.74 -9.71
N ALA A 323 -3.33 -6.80 -8.43
CA ALA A 323 -4.17 -6.45 -7.28
C ALA A 323 -4.52 -4.96 -7.17
N GLY A 324 -4.12 -4.12 -8.13
CA GLY A 324 -4.36 -2.67 -8.11
C GLY A 324 -3.44 -1.90 -7.18
N PHE A 325 -2.33 -2.50 -6.72
CA PHE A 325 -1.29 -1.87 -5.89
C PHE A 325 -1.86 -1.11 -4.67
N THR A 326 -2.82 -1.73 -3.98
CA THR A 326 -3.52 -1.15 -2.84
C THR A 326 -2.58 -0.96 -1.63
N LEU A 327 -2.94 -0.10 -0.68
CA LEU A 327 -2.12 0.15 0.53
C LEU A 327 -1.77 -1.13 1.32
N PRO A 328 -2.68 -2.11 1.51
CA PRO A 328 -2.34 -3.40 2.13
C PRO A 328 -1.31 -4.20 1.34
N THR A 329 -1.42 -4.23 -0.01
CA THR A 329 -0.45 -4.96 -0.85
C THR A 329 0.91 -4.31 -0.85
N GLN A 330 0.99 -2.97 -0.85
CA GLN A 330 2.25 -2.22 -0.71
C GLN A 330 2.97 -2.55 0.59
N ARG A 331 2.26 -2.55 1.73
CA ARG A 331 2.84 -2.92 3.03
C ARG A 331 3.37 -4.34 3.05
N ALA A 332 2.62 -5.28 2.47
CA ALA A 332 3.02 -6.67 2.38
C ALA A 332 4.26 -6.86 1.48
N LEU A 333 4.30 -6.14 0.35
CA LEU A 333 5.45 -6.14 -0.56
C LEU A 333 6.70 -5.59 0.12
N VAL A 334 6.59 -4.47 0.84
CA VAL A 334 7.70 -3.91 1.63
C VAL A 334 8.19 -4.91 2.68
N ALA A 335 7.29 -5.56 3.42
CA ALA A 335 7.66 -6.58 4.39
C ALA A 335 8.41 -7.76 3.73
N LEU A 336 7.91 -8.24 2.58
CA LEU A 336 8.58 -9.29 1.80
C LEU A 336 9.97 -8.87 1.33
N LEU A 337 10.11 -7.64 0.81
CA LEU A 337 11.41 -7.08 0.38
C LEU A 337 12.39 -7.04 1.55
N VAL A 338 11.97 -6.56 2.71
CA VAL A 338 12.82 -6.52 3.92
C VAL A 338 13.24 -7.93 4.34
N ILE A 339 12.34 -8.92 4.29
CA ILE A 339 12.65 -10.33 4.58
C ILE A 339 13.66 -10.87 3.58
N MET A 340 13.44 -10.67 2.29
CA MET A 340 14.29 -11.22 1.23
C MET A 340 15.68 -10.59 1.22
N LEU A 341 15.77 -9.26 1.39
CA LEU A 341 17.05 -8.56 1.52
C LEU A 341 17.74 -8.91 2.84
N GLY A 342 16.98 -9.07 3.92
CA GLY A 342 17.52 -9.54 5.20
C GLY A 342 18.22 -10.90 5.08
N LYS A 343 17.67 -11.83 4.29
CA LYS A 343 18.29 -13.15 4.02
C LYS A 343 19.65 -13.03 3.31
N LEU A 344 19.86 -11.97 2.51
CA LEU A 344 21.14 -11.74 1.83
C LEU A 344 22.21 -11.16 2.76
N ILE A 345 21.80 -10.30 3.70
CA ILE A 345 22.71 -9.52 4.53
C ILE A 345 23.04 -10.25 5.83
N PHE A 346 22.07 -10.93 6.43
CA PHE A 346 22.20 -11.50 7.77
C PHE A 346 22.13 -13.02 7.75
N ARG A 347 23.07 -13.68 8.45
CA ARG A 347 23.04 -15.14 8.67
C ARG A 347 21.87 -15.59 9.57
N GLN A 348 21.53 -14.78 10.55
CA GLN A 348 20.40 -15.01 11.46
C GLN A 348 19.48 -13.80 11.43
N ILE A 349 18.22 -14.03 11.15
CA ILE A 349 17.22 -13.00 11.01
C ILE A 349 16.42 -12.94 12.31
N ASN A 350 16.53 -11.82 13.02
CA ASN A 350 15.65 -11.53 14.15
C ASN A 350 14.31 -11.00 13.63
N PRO A 351 13.17 -11.68 13.89
CA PRO A 351 11.85 -11.25 13.42
C PRO A 351 11.48 -9.84 13.86
N TRP A 352 11.85 -9.43 15.07
CA TRP A 352 11.61 -8.07 15.55
C TRP A 352 12.45 -7.02 14.80
N ALA A 353 13.67 -7.37 14.37
CA ALA A 353 14.46 -6.46 13.54
C ALA A 353 13.82 -6.27 12.16
N ILE A 354 13.31 -7.35 11.54
CA ILE A 354 12.55 -7.27 10.29
C ILE A 354 11.31 -6.40 10.47
N PHE A 355 10.56 -6.61 11.56
CA PHE A 355 9.39 -5.81 11.88
C PHE A 355 9.72 -4.31 11.97
N CYS A 356 10.79 -3.95 12.68
CA CYS A 356 11.23 -2.56 12.81
C CYS A 356 11.70 -1.97 11.47
N TRP A 357 12.40 -2.74 10.63
CA TRP A 357 12.79 -2.29 9.29
C TRP A 357 11.58 -2.11 8.37
N ALA A 358 10.62 -3.04 8.38
CA ALA A 358 9.39 -2.90 7.60
C ALA A 358 8.59 -1.67 8.07
N LEU A 359 8.48 -1.46 9.38
CA LEU A 359 7.83 -0.29 9.97
C LEU A 359 8.50 1.01 9.50
N LEU A 360 9.82 1.08 9.54
CA LEU A 360 10.58 2.24 9.09
C LEU A 360 10.40 2.50 7.58
N CYS A 361 10.48 1.46 6.75
CA CYS A 361 10.27 1.60 5.31
C CYS A 361 8.86 2.13 5.00
N ILE A 362 7.83 1.65 5.71
CA ILE A 362 6.46 2.15 5.57
C ILE A 362 6.35 3.59 6.09
N ALA A 363 6.95 3.92 7.23
CA ALA A 363 6.95 5.29 7.76
C ALA A 363 7.58 6.28 6.75
N ILE A 364 8.71 5.91 6.14
CA ILE A 364 9.39 6.74 5.15
C ILE A 364 8.55 6.94 3.89
N SER A 365 7.90 5.88 3.39
CA SER A 365 7.13 5.93 2.13
C SER A 365 5.70 6.44 2.31
N GLN A 366 5.08 6.23 3.47
CA GLN A 366 3.68 6.53 3.77
C GLN A 366 3.56 7.11 5.19
N PRO A 367 3.98 8.36 5.43
CA PRO A 367 4.00 8.95 6.78
C PRO A 367 2.61 9.03 7.43
N LEU A 368 1.56 9.13 6.62
CA LEU A 368 0.16 9.17 7.07
C LEU A 368 -0.47 7.77 7.22
N ALA A 369 0.29 6.69 7.03
CA ALA A 369 -0.23 5.32 7.15
C ALA A 369 -0.82 5.03 8.55
N ILE A 370 -0.31 5.70 9.59
CA ILE A 370 -0.78 5.58 10.98
C ILE A 370 -2.26 5.98 11.14
N LEU A 371 -2.79 6.83 10.26
CA LEU A 371 -4.20 7.22 10.27
C LEU A 371 -5.12 6.12 9.71
N SER A 372 -4.57 5.09 9.03
CA SER A 372 -5.38 4.02 8.48
C SER A 372 -5.58 2.87 9.47
N SER A 373 -6.84 2.42 9.61
CA SER A 373 -7.19 1.22 10.38
C SER A 373 -6.41 -0.01 9.91
N GLY A 374 -6.22 -0.16 8.60
CA GLY A 374 -5.48 -1.26 8.01
C GLY A 374 -4.00 -1.31 8.40
N PHE A 375 -3.37 -0.16 8.71
CA PHE A 375 -2.01 -0.12 9.24
C PHE A 375 -1.96 -0.77 10.64
N TRP A 376 -2.83 -0.33 11.55
CA TRP A 376 -2.88 -0.86 12.91
C TRP A 376 -3.20 -2.35 12.93
N LEU A 377 -4.23 -2.78 12.18
CA LEU A 377 -4.61 -4.18 12.11
C LEU A 377 -3.45 -5.05 11.58
N SER A 378 -2.77 -4.60 10.52
CA SER A 378 -1.66 -5.34 9.91
C SER A 378 -0.46 -5.48 10.85
N PHE A 379 0.03 -4.36 11.41
CA PHE A 379 1.21 -4.37 12.26
C PHE A 379 0.95 -5.02 13.62
N THR A 380 -0.24 -4.84 14.22
CA THR A 380 -0.62 -5.51 15.45
C THR A 380 -0.70 -7.03 15.27
N ALA A 381 -1.27 -7.51 14.16
CA ALA A 381 -1.32 -8.94 13.87
C ALA A 381 0.08 -9.56 13.75
N VAL A 382 0.99 -8.91 13.03
CA VAL A 382 2.37 -9.38 12.89
C VAL A 382 3.11 -9.33 14.23
N ALA A 383 2.98 -8.26 15.00
CA ALA A 383 3.58 -8.14 16.33
C ALA A 383 3.05 -9.22 17.28
N ALA A 384 1.73 -9.50 17.24
CA ALA A 384 1.09 -10.57 18.01
C ALA A 384 1.71 -11.94 17.71
N LEU A 385 1.86 -12.27 16.43
CA LEU A 385 2.45 -13.56 16.01
C LEU A 385 3.94 -13.64 16.38
N ILE A 386 4.72 -12.58 16.18
CA ILE A 386 6.12 -12.56 16.58
C ILE A 386 6.24 -12.71 18.11
N GLY A 387 5.51 -11.91 18.89
CA GLY A 387 5.55 -11.96 20.35
C GLY A 387 5.12 -13.32 20.90
N TRP A 388 4.17 -13.98 20.23
CA TRP A 388 3.68 -15.30 20.66
C TRP A 388 4.66 -16.43 20.32
N PHE A 389 5.30 -16.43 19.17
CA PHE A 389 6.12 -17.55 18.69
C PHE A 389 7.61 -17.38 18.94
N TYR A 390 8.14 -16.15 18.90
CA TYR A 390 9.59 -15.91 18.95
C TYR A 390 10.26 -16.35 20.26
N PRO A 391 9.69 -16.13 21.46
CA PRO A 391 10.33 -16.57 22.70
C PRO A 391 10.36 -18.09 22.92
N ARG A 392 9.65 -18.87 22.09
CA ARG A 392 9.44 -20.31 22.28
C ARG A 392 10.35 -21.20 21.44
N HIS A 393 11.50 -20.69 21.00
CA HIS A 393 12.45 -21.47 20.21
C HIS A 393 12.98 -22.73 20.92
N SER A 394 12.93 -22.79 22.24
CA SER A 394 13.41 -23.92 23.04
C SER A 394 12.33 -24.99 23.32
N ALA A 395 11.08 -24.75 22.96
CA ALA A 395 10.01 -25.72 23.16
C ALA A 395 9.93 -26.75 22.02
N PRO A 396 9.50 -27.98 22.29
CA PRO A 396 9.27 -28.98 21.24
C PRO A 396 8.32 -28.39 20.18
N LYS A 397 8.65 -28.62 18.89
CA LYS A 397 7.84 -28.10 17.78
C LYS A 397 6.45 -28.71 17.83
N PRO A 398 5.39 -27.93 18.10
CA PRO A 398 4.03 -28.47 18.14
C PRO A 398 3.61 -28.91 16.74
N ASN A 399 2.68 -29.89 16.67
CA ASN A 399 2.06 -30.31 15.44
C ASN A 399 1.40 -29.14 14.72
N PHE A 400 1.33 -29.20 13.38
CA PHE A 400 0.75 -28.15 12.54
C PHE A 400 -0.57 -27.59 13.07
N PHE A 401 -1.50 -28.46 13.47
CA PHE A 401 -2.82 -28.07 13.98
C PHE A 401 -2.74 -27.31 15.31
N LYS A 402 -1.91 -27.75 16.24
CA LYS A 402 -1.67 -27.05 17.52
C LYS A 402 -1.04 -25.68 17.30
N ARG A 403 -0.18 -25.57 16.29
CA ARG A 403 0.44 -24.30 15.91
C ARG A 403 -0.57 -23.33 15.31
N LEU A 404 -1.46 -23.81 14.45
CA LEU A 404 -2.52 -23.02 13.84
C LEU A 404 -3.52 -22.53 14.91
N LEU A 405 -3.98 -23.41 15.80
CA LEU A 405 -4.84 -23.06 16.93
C LEU A 405 -4.18 -22.04 17.86
N SER A 406 -2.89 -22.22 18.18
CA SER A 406 -2.11 -21.29 18.99
C SER A 406 -1.99 -19.91 18.34
N ALA A 407 -1.85 -19.84 17.02
CA ALA A 407 -1.86 -18.57 16.26
C ALA A 407 -3.23 -17.87 16.36
N GLN A 408 -4.33 -18.63 16.23
CA GLN A 408 -5.69 -18.06 16.36
C GLN A 408 -5.91 -17.47 17.77
N ILE A 409 -5.49 -18.17 18.82
CA ILE A 409 -5.58 -17.67 20.20
C ILE A 409 -4.79 -16.36 20.35
N ALA A 410 -3.55 -16.32 19.86
CA ALA A 410 -2.73 -15.11 19.90
C ALA A 410 -3.39 -13.92 19.18
N LEU A 411 -3.97 -14.19 18.01
CA LEU A 411 -4.66 -13.16 17.21
C LEU A 411 -5.94 -12.68 17.93
N ILE A 412 -6.77 -13.58 18.47
CA ILE A 412 -7.97 -13.18 19.22
C ILE A 412 -7.59 -12.26 20.38
N CYS A 413 -6.62 -12.70 21.22
CA CYS A 413 -6.25 -11.96 22.43
C CYS A 413 -5.69 -10.57 22.13
N LEU A 414 -4.89 -10.43 21.06
CA LEU A 414 -4.17 -9.19 20.78
C LEU A 414 -4.86 -8.30 19.75
N MET A 415 -5.73 -8.87 18.90
CA MET A 415 -6.47 -8.11 17.88
C MET A 415 -7.84 -7.63 18.36
N CYS A 416 -8.38 -8.13 19.47
CA CYS A 416 -9.72 -7.75 19.93
C CYS A 416 -9.85 -6.24 20.15
N VAL A 417 -8.86 -5.60 20.76
CA VAL A 417 -8.88 -4.15 21.02
C VAL A 417 -8.81 -3.34 19.71
N PRO A 418 -7.84 -3.55 18.81
CA PRO A 418 -7.83 -2.88 17.51
C PRO A 418 -9.10 -3.12 16.69
N LEU A 419 -9.64 -4.34 16.68
CA LEU A 419 -10.88 -4.63 15.94
C LEU A 419 -12.08 -3.86 16.51
N LEU A 420 -12.22 -3.77 17.82
CA LEU A 420 -13.28 -2.96 18.44
C LEU A 420 -13.13 -1.49 18.13
N ILE A 421 -11.93 -0.93 18.21
CA ILE A 421 -11.67 0.49 17.94
C ILE A 421 -11.95 0.83 16.49
N PHE A 422 -11.46 0.03 15.52
CA PHE A 422 -11.49 0.40 14.11
C PHE A 422 -12.67 -0.18 13.32
N MET A 423 -13.21 -1.35 13.74
CA MET A 423 -14.30 -2.04 13.03
C MET A 423 -15.62 -2.01 13.81
N GLY A 424 -15.58 -1.64 15.10
CA GLY A 424 -16.76 -1.59 15.96
C GLY A 424 -17.36 -2.96 16.28
N GLN A 425 -16.78 -4.06 15.78
CA GLN A 425 -17.32 -5.40 15.93
C GLN A 425 -16.23 -6.48 15.95
N ILE A 426 -16.54 -7.59 16.62
CA ILE A 426 -15.71 -8.79 16.67
C ILE A 426 -16.55 -9.99 16.24
N SER A 427 -16.01 -10.79 15.31
CA SER A 427 -16.62 -12.08 14.97
C SER A 427 -16.23 -13.15 15.97
N TRP A 428 -17.19 -13.66 16.73
CA TRP A 428 -17.00 -14.80 17.66
C TRP A 428 -16.77 -16.12 16.91
N LEU A 429 -17.34 -16.27 15.72
CA LEU A 429 -17.18 -17.46 14.89
C LEU A 429 -15.86 -17.41 14.09
N GLY A 430 -15.30 -16.20 13.89
CA GLY A 430 -14.13 -15.99 13.06
C GLY A 430 -12.95 -16.92 13.36
N PRO A 431 -12.55 -17.12 14.61
CA PRO A 431 -11.44 -18.02 14.93
C PRO A 431 -11.64 -19.47 14.52
N MET A 432 -12.87 -19.99 14.68
CA MET A 432 -13.21 -21.35 14.26
C MET A 432 -13.26 -21.47 12.75
N VAL A 433 -13.91 -20.53 12.09
CA VAL A 433 -14.00 -20.50 10.62
C VAL A 433 -12.62 -20.33 10.00
N ASN A 434 -11.78 -19.44 10.53
CA ASN A 434 -10.45 -19.18 10.03
C ASN A 434 -9.46 -20.36 10.20
N LEU A 435 -9.74 -21.28 11.14
CA LEU A 435 -8.96 -22.50 11.27
C LEU A 435 -8.99 -23.35 9.99
N PHE A 436 -10.10 -23.32 9.26
CA PHE A 436 -10.31 -24.03 8.00
C PHE A 436 -10.17 -23.09 6.78
N ALA A 437 -10.77 -21.90 6.84
CA ALA A 437 -10.83 -20.98 5.71
C ALA A 437 -9.44 -20.44 5.33
N VAL A 438 -8.57 -20.11 6.29
CA VAL A 438 -7.23 -19.59 6.00
C VAL A 438 -6.38 -20.60 5.23
N PRO A 439 -6.22 -21.88 5.68
CA PRO A 439 -5.50 -22.88 4.90
C PRO A 439 -6.13 -23.16 3.53
N TRP A 440 -7.47 -23.24 3.49
CA TRP A 440 -8.19 -23.52 2.25
C TRP A 440 -7.95 -22.41 1.22
N VAL A 441 -8.21 -21.17 1.54
CA VAL A 441 -8.02 -20.02 0.64
C VAL A 441 -6.57 -19.92 0.19
N SER A 442 -5.62 -20.10 1.12
CA SER A 442 -4.19 -19.93 0.83
C SER A 442 -3.62 -21.06 -0.05
N ILE A 443 -4.05 -22.31 0.15
CA ILE A 443 -3.47 -23.47 -0.54
C ILE A 443 -4.21 -23.80 -1.85
N THR A 444 -5.52 -23.54 -1.90
CA THR A 444 -6.35 -23.88 -3.05
C THR A 444 -6.81 -22.66 -3.82
N THR A 445 -7.59 -21.78 -3.18
CA THR A 445 -8.27 -20.69 -3.90
C THR A 445 -7.30 -19.72 -4.57
N VAL A 446 -6.30 -19.21 -3.85
CA VAL A 446 -5.34 -18.26 -4.41
C VAL A 446 -4.47 -18.87 -5.53
N PRO A 447 -3.83 -20.05 -5.36
CA PRO A 447 -3.08 -20.66 -6.45
C PRO A 447 -3.94 -21.00 -7.66
N LEU A 448 -5.15 -21.54 -7.46
CA LEU A 448 -6.05 -21.88 -8.57
C LEU A 448 -6.56 -20.63 -9.28
N THR A 449 -6.87 -19.55 -8.56
CA THR A 449 -7.23 -18.26 -9.17
C THR A 449 -6.10 -17.74 -10.06
N LEU A 450 -4.84 -17.81 -9.60
CA LEU A 450 -3.69 -17.33 -10.37
C LEU A 450 -3.29 -18.22 -11.54
N LEU A 451 -3.65 -19.52 -11.51
CA LEU A 451 -3.39 -20.45 -12.60
C LEU A 451 -4.54 -20.51 -13.61
N GLY A 452 -5.76 -20.19 -13.19
CA GLY A 452 -6.97 -20.23 -14.02
C GLY A 452 -7.29 -18.92 -14.73
N VAL A 453 -6.57 -17.89 -14.38
CA VAL A 453 -6.62 -16.53 -14.92
C VAL A 453 -5.36 -16.29 -15.76
#